data_934397cc6806612594a97994e9db2b05
#
_entry.id   934397cc6806612594a97994e9db2b05
#
_cell.length_a   1.000
_cell.length_b   1.000
_cell.length_c   1.000
_cell.angle_alpha   90.00
_cell.angle_beta   90.00
_cell.angle_gamma   90.00
#
_symmetry.space_group_name_H-M   'P 1'
#
loop_
_entity.id
_entity.type
_entity.pdbx_description
1 polymer ?
#
loop_
_entity_poly.entity_id
_entity_poly.type
_entity_poly.pdbx_seq_one_letter_code
_entity_poly.pdbx_strand_id
1 'polypeptide(L)'
;MNKNKKFISTFIILLIVGLIVVILPLLNKENNVVQTFKNFDPIKIITNKSEAKVKDEDKNVRSKDIIGKISIPGTNIDSDLMQTTDNEYYLNHSIDGKKNYKGSIFMDYRNTTYDRKLLIYGHNSETLKNVPFHDLEKYLSKSFYNLHKNISLTLNDEESTWEIFSVMIVEEGNNNHMKITFNDKEWIKHIDWMKKNSVYDTYVDVGVDDKIVTLQTCYYKPANSYLIVNAKKIK
;
A
#
# COMPACT_ATOMS: atom_id res chain seq x y z
N MET A 1 48.94 -40.68 -34.95
CA MET A 1 47.68 -40.13 -34.27
C MET A 1 48.13 -39.08 -33.25
N ASN A 2 47.77 -37.83 -33.51
CA ASN A 2 48.44 -36.63 -33.02
C ASN A 2 48.21 -36.44 -31.50
N LYS A 3 49.27 -36.38 -30.66
CA LYS A 3 49.21 -36.16 -29.20
C LYS A 3 48.31 -35.00 -28.80
N ASN A 4 48.26 -33.97 -29.63
CA ASN A 4 47.48 -32.73 -29.41
C ASN A 4 45.93 -33.01 -29.46
N LYS A 5 45.47 -33.95 -30.31
CA LYS A 5 44.02 -34.28 -30.36
C LYS A 5 43.55 -35.03 -29.10
N LYS A 6 44.42 -35.87 -28.48
CA LYS A 6 44.08 -36.51 -27.22
C LYS A 6 44.01 -35.53 -26.07
N PHE A 7 44.93 -34.53 -26.04
CA PHE A 7 44.98 -33.51 -24.98
C PHE A 7 43.73 -32.58 -25.01
N ILE A 8 43.33 -32.16 -26.23
CA ILE A 8 42.13 -31.34 -26.44
C ILE A 8 40.86 -32.11 -26.04
N SER A 9 40.75 -33.37 -26.41
CA SER A 9 39.63 -34.22 -26.06
C SER A 9 39.49 -34.42 -24.53
N THR A 10 40.61 -34.60 -23.82
CA THR A 10 40.58 -34.76 -22.35
C THR A 10 40.23 -33.46 -21.64
N PHE A 11 40.66 -32.32 -22.18
CA PHE A 11 40.35 -31.00 -21.63
C PHE A 11 38.86 -30.63 -21.80
N ILE A 12 38.28 -31.00 -22.96
CA ILE A 12 36.82 -30.77 -23.21
C ILE A 12 35.99 -31.68 -22.30
N ILE A 13 36.37 -32.93 -22.05
CA ILE A 13 35.66 -33.82 -21.14
C ILE A 13 35.72 -33.28 -19.70
N LEU A 14 36.84 -32.78 -19.24
CA LEU A 14 36.96 -32.18 -17.90
C LEU A 14 36.13 -30.91 -17.75
N LEU A 15 36.02 -30.06 -18.78
CA LEU A 15 35.15 -28.91 -18.80
C LEU A 15 33.66 -29.28 -18.71
N ILE A 16 33.23 -30.31 -19.46
CA ILE A 16 31.86 -30.79 -19.45
C ILE A 16 31.51 -31.41 -18.08
N VAL A 17 32.40 -32.19 -17.49
CA VAL A 17 32.21 -32.76 -16.15
C VAL A 17 32.13 -31.68 -15.08
N GLY A 18 33.00 -30.65 -15.16
CA GLY A 18 32.96 -29.47 -14.28
C GLY A 18 31.66 -28.72 -14.40
N LEU A 19 31.11 -28.53 -15.62
CA LEU A 19 29.86 -27.87 -15.86
C LEU A 19 28.66 -28.65 -15.27
N ILE A 20 28.68 -29.99 -15.41
CA ILE A 20 27.64 -30.89 -14.87
C ILE A 20 27.65 -30.84 -13.33
N VAL A 21 28.80 -30.82 -12.69
CA VAL A 21 28.92 -30.75 -11.22
C VAL A 21 28.39 -29.46 -10.64
N VAL A 22 28.45 -28.36 -11.40
CA VAL A 22 27.91 -27.07 -10.97
C VAL A 22 26.40 -26.95 -11.27
N ILE A 23 25.95 -27.44 -12.42
CA ILE A 23 24.54 -27.29 -12.86
C ILE A 23 23.60 -28.27 -12.12
N LEU A 24 24.02 -29.51 -11.87
CA LEU A 24 23.19 -30.50 -11.17
C LEU A 24 22.71 -30.06 -9.78
N PRO A 25 23.53 -29.44 -8.92
CA PRO A 25 23.06 -28.92 -7.63
C PRO A 25 22.08 -27.76 -7.77
N LEU A 26 22.23 -26.90 -8.82
CA LEU A 26 21.32 -25.78 -9.08
C LEU A 26 19.95 -26.28 -9.53
N LEU A 27 19.90 -27.28 -10.43
CA LEU A 27 18.65 -27.91 -10.88
C LEU A 27 17.96 -28.69 -9.75
N ASN A 28 18.72 -29.33 -8.85
CA ASN A 28 18.15 -29.98 -7.67
C ASN A 28 17.59 -28.99 -6.65
N LYS A 29 18.15 -27.79 -6.57
CA LYS A 29 17.64 -26.72 -5.69
C LYS A 29 16.30 -26.20 -6.19
N GLU A 30 16.12 -26.03 -7.51
CA GLU A 30 14.83 -25.66 -8.11
C GLU A 30 13.78 -26.76 -7.95
N ASN A 31 14.16 -28.03 -8.14
CA ASN A 31 13.25 -29.16 -7.95
C ASN A 31 12.80 -29.31 -6.48
N ASN A 32 13.64 -29.02 -5.50
CA ASN A 32 13.26 -29.01 -4.10
C ASN A 32 12.26 -27.87 -3.77
N VAL A 33 12.42 -26.70 -4.38
CA VAL A 33 11.46 -25.59 -4.24
C VAL A 33 10.11 -25.98 -4.86
N VAL A 34 10.11 -26.57 -6.07
CA VAL A 34 8.87 -27.01 -6.74
C VAL A 34 8.17 -28.14 -5.99
N GLN A 35 8.92 -29.06 -5.39
CA GLN A 35 8.35 -30.15 -4.54
C GLN A 35 7.74 -29.58 -3.26
N THR A 36 8.36 -28.55 -2.66
CA THR A 36 7.82 -27.89 -1.46
C THR A 36 6.49 -27.20 -1.76
N PHE A 37 6.32 -26.61 -2.95
CA PHE A 37 5.06 -25.99 -3.37
C PHE A 37 3.99 -27.03 -3.80
N LYS A 38 4.38 -28.19 -4.34
CA LYS A 38 3.43 -29.26 -4.69
C LYS A 38 2.82 -29.97 -3.47
N ASN A 39 3.50 -29.97 -2.34
CA ASN A 39 3.02 -30.56 -1.08
C ASN A 39 2.33 -29.55 -0.17
N PHE A 40 2.15 -28.28 -0.63
CA PHE A 40 1.41 -27.28 0.09
C PHE A 40 -0.08 -27.43 -0.22
N ASP A 41 -0.78 -28.21 0.59
CA ASP A 41 -2.23 -28.34 0.57
C ASP A 41 -2.82 -27.35 1.58
N PRO A 42 -3.35 -26.18 1.12
CA PRO A 42 -3.92 -25.18 2.01
C PRO A 42 -5.17 -25.68 2.75
N ILE A 43 -5.80 -26.76 2.28
CA ILE A 43 -7.03 -27.29 2.87
C ILE A 43 -6.72 -28.14 4.11
N LYS A 44 -5.56 -28.80 4.17
CA LYS A 44 -5.19 -29.68 5.30
C LYS A 44 -4.82 -28.93 6.59
N ILE A 45 -4.51 -27.63 6.52
CA ILE A 45 -4.19 -26.80 7.71
C ILE A 45 -5.47 -26.33 8.41
N ILE A 46 -6.62 -26.33 7.73
CA ILE A 46 -7.88 -25.82 8.26
C ILE A 46 -8.65 -26.88 9.08
N THR A 47 -8.37 -28.18 8.87
CA THR A 47 -9.15 -29.27 9.49
C THR A 47 -8.63 -29.82 10.81
N ASN A 48 -7.46 -29.36 11.30
CA ASN A 48 -6.85 -29.86 12.53
C ASN A 48 -6.61 -28.80 13.61
N LYS A 49 -7.42 -27.74 13.65
CA LYS A 49 -7.46 -26.88 14.83
C LYS A 49 -8.85 -26.92 15.41
N SER A 50 -8.96 -27.69 16.49
CA SER A 50 -10.08 -27.73 17.43
C SER A 50 -10.75 -26.36 17.53
N GLU A 51 -12.10 -26.35 17.55
CA GLU A 51 -12.96 -25.24 17.95
C GLU A 51 -12.51 -24.69 19.34
N ALA A 52 -11.50 -23.83 19.33
CA ALA A 52 -11.28 -22.97 20.47
C ALA A 52 -12.34 -21.87 20.35
N LYS A 53 -13.27 -21.87 21.33
CA LYS A 53 -14.19 -20.76 21.56
C LYS A 53 -13.45 -19.45 21.42
N VAL A 54 -13.64 -18.75 20.28
CA VAL A 54 -13.23 -17.35 20.15
C VAL A 54 -14.12 -16.60 21.15
N LYS A 55 -13.53 -16.19 22.25
CA LYS A 55 -14.21 -15.43 23.29
C LYS A 55 -14.69 -14.11 22.69
N ASP A 56 -15.89 -13.66 23.07
CA ASP A 56 -16.51 -12.38 22.74
C ASP A 56 -15.63 -11.14 23.02
N GLU A 57 -14.49 -11.31 23.70
CA GLU A 57 -13.50 -10.27 23.96
C GLU A 57 -12.85 -9.70 22.67
N ASP A 58 -12.77 -10.49 21.59
CA ASP A 58 -12.09 -10.07 20.36
C ASP A 58 -12.95 -9.11 19.50
N LYS A 59 -14.28 -9.18 19.60
CA LYS A 59 -15.20 -8.21 18.96
C LYS A 59 -15.17 -6.83 19.62
N ASN A 60 -14.92 -6.78 20.94
CA ASN A 60 -14.94 -5.54 21.71
C ASN A 60 -13.59 -4.79 21.67
N VAL A 61 -12.49 -5.48 21.38
CA VAL A 61 -11.16 -4.86 21.22
C VAL A 61 -11.05 -4.10 19.92
N ARG A 62 -11.72 -4.52 18.86
CA ARG A 62 -11.57 -3.98 17.48
C ARG A 62 -12.52 -2.84 17.16
N SER A 63 -13.64 -2.72 17.86
CA SER A 63 -14.44 -1.48 17.80
C SER A 63 -13.66 -0.26 18.31
N LYS A 64 -12.60 -0.46 19.11
CA LYS A 64 -11.72 0.61 19.60
C LYS A 64 -10.73 1.12 18.56
N ASP A 65 -10.45 0.33 17.52
CA ASP A 65 -9.54 0.71 16.45
C ASP A 65 -10.23 1.53 15.36
N ILE A 66 -11.58 1.58 15.37
CA ILE A 66 -12.36 2.44 14.48
C ILE A 66 -12.29 3.86 15.03
N ILE A 67 -11.65 4.75 14.29
CA ILE A 67 -11.49 6.17 14.64
C ILE A 67 -12.39 7.09 13.82
N GLY A 68 -13.09 6.53 12.82
CA GLY A 68 -13.96 7.30 11.94
C GLY A 68 -14.35 6.55 10.68
N LYS A 69 -14.69 7.32 9.64
CA LYS A 69 -15.11 6.82 8.34
C LYS A 69 -14.54 7.66 7.21
N ILE A 70 -14.26 7.05 6.06
CA ILE A 70 -13.89 7.73 4.81
C ILE A 70 -14.85 7.34 3.69
N SER A 71 -15.30 8.33 2.91
CA SER A 71 -16.12 8.12 1.72
C SER A 71 -15.68 9.04 0.59
N ILE A 72 -15.59 8.52 -0.63
CA ILE A 72 -15.20 9.29 -1.81
C ILE A 72 -16.24 9.06 -2.92
N PRO A 73 -17.07 10.05 -3.24
CA PRO A 73 -18.09 9.93 -4.27
C PRO A 73 -17.52 9.52 -5.64
N GLY A 74 -18.23 8.66 -6.37
CA GLY A 74 -17.79 8.14 -7.68
C GLY A 74 -16.76 7.01 -7.62
N THR A 75 -16.41 6.57 -6.40
CA THR A 75 -15.52 5.43 -6.14
C THR A 75 -16.21 4.36 -5.29
N ASN A 76 -15.55 3.21 -5.12
CA ASN A 76 -15.95 2.18 -4.16
C ASN A 76 -15.37 2.42 -2.74
N ILE A 77 -14.80 3.60 -2.50
CA ILE A 77 -14.22 3.95 -1.20
C ILE A 77 -15.34 4.49 -0.31
N ASP A 78 -15.86 3.62 0.54
CA ASP A 78 -16.82 3.90 1.62
C ASP A 78 -16.57 2.87 2.72
N SER A 79 -15.80 3.23 3.75
CA SER A 79 -15.29 2.30 4.74
C SER A 79 -15.03 2.96 6.07
N ASP A 80 -15.07 2.17 7.14
CA ASP A 80 -14.50 2.57 8.42
C ASP A 80 -13.01 2.87 8.25
N LEU A 81 -12.54 3.88 8.99
CA LEU A 81 -11.15 4.28 9.09
C LEU A 81 -10.58 3.72 10.39
N MET A 82 -9.55 2.90 10.25
CA MET A 82 -8.90 2.20 11.33
C MET A 82 -7.65 2.92 11.81
N GLN A 83 -7.22 2.69 13.05
CA GLN A 83 -5.91 3.06 13.55
C GLN A 83 -5.47 2.12 14.66
N THR A 84 -4.20 1.70 14.64
CA THR A 84 -3.57 0.93 15.71
C THR A 84 -2.29 1.63 16.18
N THR A 85 -1.47 0.93 16.94
CA THR A 85 -0.16 1.39 17.41
C THR A 85 0.97 1.23 16.40
N ASP A 86 0.68 0.73 15.18
CA ASP A 86 1.62 0.51 14.09
C ASP A 86 0.94 0.74 12.72
N ASN A 87 1.74 0.73 11.64
CA ASN A 87 1.26 0.84 10.25
C ASN A 87 1.27 -0.51 9.51
N GLU A 88 1.35 -1.64 10.20
CA GLU A 88 1.49 -2.98 9.59
C GLU A 88 0.23 -3.82 9.75
N TYR A 89 -0.46 -3.72 10.89
CA TYR A 89 -1.58 -4.59 11.24
C TYR A 89 -2.68 -4.57 10.18
N TYR A 90 -3.16 -3.39 9.79
CA TYR A 90 -4.25 -3.25 8.81
C TYR A 90 -3.81 -3.39 7.35
N LEU A 91 -2.53 -3.62 7.08
CA LEU A 91 -2.08 -4.05 5.75
C LEU A 91 -2.60 -5.45 5.39
N ASN A 92 -2.87 -6.30 6.37
CA ASN A 92 -3.28 -7.68 6.14
C ASN A 92 -4.40 -8.17 7.07
N HIS A 93 -5.18 -7.24 7.63
CA HIS A 93 -6.36 -7.53 8.44
C HIS A 93 -7.56 -6.69 8.00
N SER A 94 -8.74 -7.30 8.02
CA SER A 94 -10.02 -6.61 7.83
C SER A 94 -10.45 -5.86 9.11
N ILE A 95 -11.46 -5.00 8.98
CA ILE A 95 -12.02 -4.19 10.07
C ILE A 95 -12.49 -5.02 11.28
N ASP A 96 -12.89 -6.28 11.06
CA ASP A 96 -13.24 -7.23 12.12
C ASP A 96 -12.00 -7.99 12.64
N GLY A 97 -10.79 -7.62 12.16
CA GLY A 97 -9.49 -8.11 12.54
C GLY A 97 -9.14 -9.51 12.12
N LYS A 98 -9.87 -10.10 11.20
CA LYS A 98 -9.47 -11.34 10.58
C LYS A 98 -8.37 -11.09 9.56
N LYS A 99 -7.48 -12.07 9.39
CA LYS A 99 -6.48 -12.02 8.32
C LYS A 99 -7.17 -11.84 6.96
N ASN A 100 -6.77 -10.81 6.25
CA ASN A 100 -7.29 -10.47 4.93
C ASN A 100 -6.21 -9.76 4.13
N TYR A 101 -5.70 -10.39 3.09
CA TYR A 101 -4.63 -9.85 2.24
C TYR A 101 -4.99 -8.53 1.54
N LYS A 102 -6.27 -8.16 1.51
CA LYS A 102 -6.73 -6.86 0.99
C LYS A 102 -6.50 -5.72 1.98
N GLY A 103 -6.31 -6.06 3.26
CA GLY A 103 -6.19 -5.09 4.34
C GLY A 103 -7.45 -4.24 4.55
N SER A 104 -7.28 -3.13 5.24
CA SER A 104 -8.29 -2.11 5.50
C SER A 104 -7.72 -0.72 5.21
N ILE A 105 -8.55 0.32 5.24
CA ILE A 105 -8.12 1.71 5.22
C ILE A 105 -7.75 2.11 6.64
N PHE A 106 -6.56 2.68 6.85
CA PHE A 106 -6.08 3.05 8.17
C PHE A 106 -5.27 4.34 8.18
N MET A 107 -5.34 5.07 9.29
CA MET A 107 -4.56 6.28 9.53
C MET A 107 -3.20 5.90 10.13
N ASP A 108 -2.17 6.67 9.78
CA ASP A 108 -0.82 6.52 10.33
C ASP A 108 -0.86 6.56 11.88
N TYR A 109 -0.18 5.60 12.53
CA TYR A 109 -0.19 5.47 13.99
C TYR A 109 0.38 6.70 14.71
N ARG A 110 1.19 7.51 14.03
CA ARG A 110 1.77 8.75 14.57
C ARG A 110 0.80 9.91 14.61
N ASN A 111 -0.29 9.83 13.81
CA ASN A 111 -1.30 10.88 13.77
C ASN A 111 -2.25 10.82 14.97
N THR A 112 -2.68 12.00 15.37
CA THR A 112 -3.94 12.21 16.08
C THR A 112 -4.98 12.80 15.13
N THR A 113 -6.28 12.67 15.45
CA THR A 113 -7.36 13.24 14.63
C THR A 113 -7.35 14.77 14.57
N TYR A 114 -6.56 15.42 15.42
CA TYR A 114 -6.43 16.87 15.51
C TYR A 114 -5.25 17.44 14.72
N ASP A 115 -4.37 16.60 14.19
CA ASP A 115 -3.17 17.04 13.48
C ASP A 115 -3.52 17.86 12.24
N ARG A 116 -2.58 18.77 11.89
CA ARG A 116 -2.68 19.60 10.68
C ARG A 116 -2.65 18.76 9.41
N LYS A 117 -1.92 17.65 9.41
CA LYS A 117 -1.84 16.70 8.31
C LYS A 117 -2.16 15.28 8.78
N LEU A 118 -3.18 14.70 8.18
CA LEU A 118 -3.53 13.30 8.35
C LEU A 118 -2.96 12.49 7.20
N LEU A 119 -2.41 11.31 7.50
CA LEU A 119 -1.87 10.39 6.51
C LEU A 119 -2.63 9.07 6.60
N ILE A 120 -3.28 8.68 5.50
CA ILE A 120 -4.17 7.53 5.44
C ILE A 120 -3.69 6.58 4.35
N TYR A 121 -3.65 5.30 4.67
CA TYR A 121 -3.17 4.22 3.82
C TYR A 121 -4.28 3.27 3.43
N GLY A 122 -4.13 2.66 2.28
CA GLY A 122 -4.95 1.55 1.82
C GLY A 122 -4.26 0.85 0.65
N HIS A 123 -4.55 -0.43 0.48
CA HIS A 123 -3.96 -1.20 -0.61
C HIS A 123 -4.49 -0.80 -1.98
N ASN A 124 -3.60 -0.90 -2.98
CA ASN A 124 -3.94 -1.03 -4.39
C ASN A 124 -3.30 -2.31 -4.96
N SER A 125 -3.79 -2.77 -6.11
CA SER A 125 -3.28 -3.96 -6.79
C SER A 125 -3.54 -3.87 -8.29
N GLU A 126 -2.57 -4.28 -9.10
CA GLU A 126 -2.76 -4.37 -10.57
C GLU A 126 -3.79 -5.43 -10.96
N THR A 127 -3.88 -6.52 -10.21
CA THR A 127 -4.70 -7.69 -10.53
C THR A 127 -6.05 -7.70 -9.82
N LEU A 128 -6.15 -7.07 -8.65
CA LEU A 128 -7.34 -7.08 -7.79
C LEU A 128 -7.96 -5.68 -7.72
N LYS A 129 -9.13 -5.52 -8.32
CA LYS A 129 -9.84 -4.22 -8.35
C LYS A 129 -10.66 -3.93 -7.08
N ASN A 130 -10.89 -4.91 -6.22
CA ASN A 130 -11.70 -4.78 -5.02
C ASN A 130 -10.85 -4.65 -3.74
N VAL A 131 -9.74 -3.96 -3.84
CA VAL A 131 -8.89 -3.57 -2.71
C VAL A 131 -9.16 -2.10 -2.33
N PRO A 132 -8.89 -1.71 -1.07
CA PRO A 132 -9.39 -0.47 -0.47
C PRO A 132 -9.18 0.81 -1.29
N PHE A 133 -7.98 1.03 -1.86
CA PHE A 133 -7.64 2.26 -2.57
C PHE A 133 -7.40 2.09 -4.07
N HIS A 134 -7.88 0.98 -4.68
CA HIS A 134 -7.76 0.79 -6.12
C HIS A 134 -8.36 1.97 -6.92
N ASP A 135 -9.52 2.45 -6.51
CA ASP A 135 -10.23 3.51 -7.21
C ASP A 135 -9.58 4.89 -7.11
N LEU A 136 -8.53 5.08 -6.28
CA LEU A 136 -7.73 6.30 -6.31
C LEU A 136 -7.04 6.51 -7.67
N GLU A 137 -6.78 5.43 -8.44
CA GLU A 137 -6.22 5.55 -9.80
C GLU A 137 -7.13 6.36 -10.77
N LYS A 138 -8.43 6.42 -10.51
CA LYS A 138 -9.35 7.25 -11.29
C LYS A 138 -8.95 8.73 -11.29
N TYR A 139 -8.30 9.19 -10.19
CA TYR A 139 -7.83 10.56 -10.06
C TYR A 139 -6.62 10.92 -10.92
N LEU A 140 -5.99 9.95 -11.58
CA LEU A 140 -5.02 10.26 -12.64
C LEU A 140 -5.69 10.92 -13.86
N SER A 141 -7.01 10.81 -13.98
CA SER A 141 -7.82 11.50 -14.99
C SER A 141 -8.34 12.84 -14.44
N LYS A 142 -7.93 13.96 -15.04
CA LYS A 142 -8.47 15.29 -14.73
C LYS A 142 -9.99 15.38 -14.94
N SER A 143 -10.53 14.62 -15.89
CA SER A 143 -11.98 14.57 -16.14
C SER A 143 -12.72 13.94 -14.95
N PHE A 144 -12.19 12.87 -14.37
CA PHE A 144 -12.75 12.26 -13.17
C PHE A 144 -12.67 13.22 -11.98
N TYR A 145 -11.49 13.83 -11.74
CA TYR A 145 -11.30 14.83 -10.70
C TYR A 145 -12.33 15.97 -10.80
N ASN A 146 -12.58 16.51 -12.00
CA ASN A 146 -13.51 17.63 -12.19
C ASN A 146 -14.94 17.31 -11.73
N LEU A 147 -15.35 16.03 -11.74
CA LEU A 147 -16.66 15.56 -11.30
C LEU A 147 -16.69 15.11 -9.83
N HIS A 148 -15.53 14.78 -9.25
CA HIS A 148 -15.41 14.14 -7.93
C HIS A 148 -14.30 14.79 -7.11
N LYS A 149 -14.47 16.08 -6.75
CA LYS A 149 -13.41 16.88 -6.10
C LYS A 149 -13.28 16.62 -4.61
N ASN A 150 -14.28 16.02 -3.97
CA ASN A 150 -14.41 16.01 -2.53
C ASN A 150 -14.23 14.62 -1.94
N ILE A 151 -13.63 14.58 -0.75
CA ILE A 151 -13.55 13.44 0.15
C ILE A 151 -14.39 13.79 1.38
N SER A 152 -15.19 12.86 1.89
CA SER A 152 -15.84 12.95 3.19
C SER A 152 -15.05 12.15 4.23
N LEU A 153 -14.74 12.76 5.36
CA LEU A 153 -14.17 12.11 6.53
C LEU A 153 -15.05 12.38 7.75
N THR A 154 -15.39 11.33 8.48
CA THR A 154 -15.94 11.44 9.83
C THR A 154 -14.86 11.06 10.81
N LEU A 155 -14.49 11.96 11.71
CA LEU A 155 -13.49 11.73 12.77
C LEU A 155 -14.07 12.25 14.08
N ASN A 156 -13.97 11.49 15.16
CA ASN A 156 -14.55 11.85 16.46
C ASN A 156 -16.05 12.23 16.36
N ASP A 157 -16.81 11.50 15.54
CA ASP A 157 -18.23 11.74 15.25
C ASP A 157 -18.53 13.08 14.52
N GLU A 158 -17.50 13.79 14.06
CA GLU A 158 -17.64 15.01 13.27
C GLU A 158 -17.39 14.71 11.79
N GLU A 159 -18.41 14.93 10.96
CA GLU A 159 -18.28 14.85 9.50
C GLU A 159 -17.60 16.10 8.96
N SER A 160 -16.69 15.91 8.02
CA SER A 160 -15.95 16.98 7.36
C SER A 160 -15.76 16.70 5.87
N THR A 161 -15.76 17.78 5.07
CA THR A 161 -15.52 17.74 3.63
C THR A 161 -14.14 18.27 3.32
N TRP A 162 -13.44 17.57 2.42
CA TRP A 162 -12.07 17.88 2.02
C TRP A 162 -11.99 17.98 0.50
N GLU A 163 -11.48 19.11 -0.02
CA GLU A 163 -11.32 19.34 -1.46
C GLU A 163 -9.94 18.92 -1.94
N ILE A 164 -9.89 18.05 -2.94
CA ILE A 164 -8.64 17.56 -3.51
C ILE A 164 -7.90 18.69 -4.23
N PHE A 165 -6.64 18.96 -3.84
CA PHE A 165 -5.81 20.00 -4.42
C PHE A 165 -4.56 19.46 -5.14
N SER A 166 -4.19 18.18 -4.95
CA SER A 166 -3.01 17.60 -5.59
C SER A 166 -3.17 16.10 -5.74
N VAL A 167 -2.77 15.59 -6.89
CA VAL A 167 -2.65 14.15 -7.19
C VAL A 167 -1.24 13.91 -7.71
N MET A 168 -0.47 13.03 -7.06
CA MET A 168 0.95 12.85 -7.34
C MET A 168 1.29 11.38 -7.52
N ILE A 169 2.32 11.10 -8.34
CA ILE A 169 3.03 9.83 -8.34
C ILE A 169 4.40 10.09 -7.72
N VAL A 170 4.74 9.33 -6.70
CA VAL A 170 5.99 9.48 -5.93
C VAL A 170 6.74 8.16 -5.96
N GLU A 171 8.02 8.20 -6.35
CA GLU A 171 8.87 7.01 -6.37
C GLU A 171 9.12 6.49 -4.95
N GLU A 172 9.20 5.17 -4.80
CA GLU A 172 9.60 4.54 -3.55
C GLU A 172 10.98 5.06 -3.09
N GLY A 173 11.10 5.30 -1.77
CA GLY A 173 12.30 5.94 -1.20
C GLY A 173 12.19 7.47 -1.07
N ASN A 174 11.31 8.14 -1.80
CA ASN A 174 10.99 9.54 -1.56
C ASN A 174 9.89 9.64 -0.48
N ASN A 175 10.30 9.79 0.76
CA ASN A 175 9.39 9.81 1.92
C ASN A 175 8.88 11.21 2.30
N ASN A 176 9.03 12.22 1.43
CA ASN A 176 8.63 13.58 1.74
C ASN A 176 7.12 13.70 2.04
N HIS A 177 6.29 12.93 1.32
CA HIS A 177 4.85 12.87 1.56
C HIS A 177 4.47 12.24 2.92
N MET A 178 5.37 11.49 3.55
CA MET A 178 5.14 10.82 4.85
C MET A 178 5.44 11.71 6.07
N LYS A 179 5.95 12.94 5.87
CA LYS A 179 6.17 13.90 6.95
C LYS A 179 4.82 14.38 7.48
N ILE A 180 4.63 14.38 8.79
CA ILE A 180 3.38 14.78 9.47
C ILE A 180 3.56 15.97 10.44
N THR A 181 4.78 16.27 10.85
CA THR A 181 5.07 17.38 11.77
C THR A 181 5.82 18.48 11.05
N PHE A 182 5.35 19.73 11.18
CA PHE A 182 5.89 20.88 10.47
C PHE A 182 5.86 22.14 11.36
N ASN A 183 6.85 23.03 11.22
CA ASN A 183 6.64 24.44 11.50
C ASN A 183 5.98 25.13 10.29
N ASP A 184 5.51 26.37 10.43
CA ASP A 184 4.76 27.05 9.37
C ASP A 184 5.55 27.24 8.08
N LYS A 185 6.85 27.55 8.17
CA LYS A 185 7.73 27.68 7.00
C LYS A 185 7.91 26.36 6.25
N GLU A 186 8.05 25.25 6.98
CA GLU A 186 8.13 23.91 6.40
C GLU A 186 6.79 23.50 5.81
N TRP A 187 5.67 23.87 6.47
CA TRP A 187 4.32 23.57 6.02
C TRP A 187 4.04 24.19 4.64
N ILE A 188 4.28 25.47 4.46
CA ILE A 188 4.12 26.13 3.17
C ILE A 188 4.99 25.47 2.09
N LYS A 189 6.26 25.20 2.40
CA LYS A 189 7.15 24.48 1.44
C LYS A 189 6.61 23.10 1.08
N HIS A 190 5.99 22.40 2.02
CA HIS A 190 5.42 21.09 1.79
C HIS A 190 4.17 21.18 0.91
N ILE A 191 3.29 22.16 1.13
CA ILE A 191 2.14 22.45 0.26
C ILE A 191 2.62 22.75 -1.16
N ASP A 192 3.60 23.67 -1.31
CA ASP A 192 4.17 24.03 -2.62
C ASP A 192 4.76 22.81 -3.32
N TRP A 193 5.45 21.93 -2.57
CA TRP A 193 5.97 20.68 -3.11
C TRP A 193 4.86 19.78 -3.60
N MET A 194 3.77 19.60 -2.84
CA MET A 194 2.62 18.79 -3.26
C MET A 194 1.95 19.35 -4.52
N LYS A 195 1.72 20.68 -4.57
CA LYS A 195 1.12 21.34 -5.74
C LYS A 195 2.01 21.22 -6.98
N LYS A 196 3.32 21.46 -6.84
CA LYS A 196 4.29 21.39 -7.94
C LYS A 196 4.43 20.00 -8.55
N ASN A 197 4.30 18.95 -7.74
CA ASN A 197 4.42 17.56 -8.19
C ASN A 197 3.06 16.93 -8.55
N SER A 198 1.98 17.71 -8.54
CA SER A 198 0.67 17.23 -9.00
C SER A 198 0.68 16.92 -10.49
N VAL A 199 0.06 15.82 -10.90
CA VAL A 199 -0.05 15.40 -12.33
C VAL A 199 -0.86 16.38 -13.17
N TYR A 200 -1.63 17.26 -12.54
CA TYR A 200 -2.33 18.39 -13.17
C TYR A 200 -2.60 19.48 -12.13
N ASP A 201 -2.81 20.71 -12.59
CA ASP A 201 -3.21 21.80 -11.72
C ASP A 201 -4.71 21.72 -11.41
N THR A 202 -5.04 21.81 -10.12
CA THR A 202 -6.41 21.81 -9.60
C THR A 202 -6.94 23.23 -9.38
N TYR A 203 -6.04 24.23 -9.34
CA TYR A 203 -6.33 25.64 -9.00
C TYR A 203 -6.92 25.85 -7.61
N VAL A 204 -6.82 24.85 -6.74
CA VAL A 204 -7.26 24.97 -5.33
C VAL A 204 -6.18 25.68 -4.54
N ASP A 205 -6.56 26.74 -3.85
CA ASP A 205 -5.65 27.47 -2.96
C ASP A 205 -5.55 26.76 -1.60
N VAL A 206 -4.32 26.68 -1.07
CA VAL A 206 -4.01 26.03 0.22
C VAL A 206 -3.00 26.91 0.96
N GLY A 207 -3.37 27.33 2.15
CA GLY A 207 -2.60 28.26 2.97
C GLY A 207 -2.03 27.65 4.26
N VAL A 208 -1.42 28.52 5.06
CA VAL A 208 -0.76 28.13 6.32
C VAL A 208 -1.74 27.57 7.36
N ASP A 209 -2.98 28.02 7.37
CA ASP A 209 -3.97 27.62 8.38
C ASP A 209 -4.77 26.36 7.97
N ASP A 210 -4.60 25.90 6.73
CA ASP A 210 -5.36 24.77 6.22
C ASP A 210 -4.89 23.44 6.84
N LYS A 211 -5.84 22.55 7.10
CA LYS A 211 -5.60 21.13 7.41
C LYS A 211 -5.64 20.31 6.14
N ILE A 212 -4.79 19.28 6.06
CA ILE A 212 -4.65 18.42 4.89
C ILE A 212 -4.84 16.96 5.28
N VAL A 213 -5.53 16.20 4.41
CA VAL A 213 -5.48 14.74 4.38
C VAL A 213 -4.68 14.28 3.16
N THR A 214 -3.79 13.34 3.38
CA THR A 214 -3.00 12.65 2.34
C THR A 214 -3.43 11.19 2.30
N LEU A 215 -3.95 10.74 1.17
CA LEU A 215 -4.25 9.33 0.91
C LEU A 215 -3.09 8.73 0.12
N GLN A 216 -2.56 7.62 0.60
CA GLN A 216 -1.44 6.91 -0.03
C GLN A 216 -1.80 5.48 -0.38
N THR A 217 -1.44 5.06 -1.58
CA THR A 217 -1.53 3.67 -2.02
C THR A 217 -0.34 3.30 -2.91
N CYS A 218 -0.07 1.99 -3.08
CA CYS A 218 0.90 1.53 -4.05
C CYS A 218 0.47 1.86 -5.47
N TYR A 219 1.45 2.17 -6.34
CA TYR A 219 1.23 2.40 -7.76
C TYR A 219 2.30 1.67 -8.57
N TYR A 220 1.90 1.14 -9.73
CA TYR A 220 2.72 0.18 -10.48
C TYR A 220 3.18 0.71 -11.84
N LYS A 221 2.82 1.95 -12.22
CA LYS A 221 3.13 2.57 -13.53
C LYS A 221 3.62 4.02 -13.36
N PRO A 222 4.92 4.25 -13.05
CA PRO A 222 6.05 3.30 -13.01
C PRO A 222 5.99 2.36 -11.81
N ALA A 223 6.67 1.23 -11.92
CA ALA A 223 6.85 0.29 -10.81
C ALA A 223 7.54 0.97 -9.62
N ASN A 224 7.35 0.44 -8.42
CA ASN A 224 7.93 0.95 -7.18
C ASN A 224 7.57 2.43 -6.94
N SER A 225 6.30 2.75 -7.05
CA SER A 225 5.76 4.09 -6.83
C SER A 225 4.56 4.07 -5.90
N TYR A 226 4.22 5.25 -5.40
CA TYR A 226 2.99 5.51 -4.66
C TYR A 226 2.12 6.50 -5.43
N LEU A 227 0.82 6.26 -5.45
CA LEU A 227 -0.17 7.25 -5.82
C LEU A 227 -0.62 7.97 -4.56
N ILE A 228 -0.53 9.29 -4.60
CA ILE A 228 -0.84 10.18 -3.48
C ILE A 228 -1.96 11.13 -3.90
N VAL A 229 -3.02 11.19 -3.13
CA VAL A 229 -4.11 12.17 -3.30
C VAL A 229 -4.15 13.05 -2.06
N ASN A 230 -3.98 14.36 -2.23
CA ASN A 230 -3.98 15.33 -1.15
C ASN A 230 -5.23 16.20 -1.24
N ALA A 231 -5.93 16.37 -0.12
CA ALA A 231 -7.10 17.23 -0.02
C ALA A 231 -7.00 18.15 1.20
N LYS A 232 -7.55 19.37 1.09
CA LYS A 232 -7.65 20.32 2.20
C LYS A 232 -9.05 20.31 2.81
N LYS A 233 -9.16 20.51 4.11
CA LYS A 233 -10.45 20.64 4.80
C LYS A 233 -11.14 21.93 4.37
N ILE A 234 -12.42 21.85 3.97
CA ILE A 234 -13.23 23.01 3.56
C ILE A 234 -14.49 23.19 4.43
N LYS A 235 -14.88 22.13 5.16
CA LYS A 235 -16.03 22.16 6.07
C LYS A 235 -15.85 21.12 7.19
#